data_e0e5e7d44d1c5fc41c2ff4b6a38541df
#
_entry.id   e0e5e7d44d1c5fc41c2ff4b6a38541df
#
_cell.length_a   1.000
_cell.length_b   1.000
_cell.length_c   1.000
_cell.angle_alpha   90.00
_cell.angle_beta   90.00
_cell.angle_gamma   90.00
#
_symmetry.space_group_name_H-M   'P 1'
#
loop_
_entity.id
_entity.type
_entity.pdbx_description
1 polymer ?
#
loop_
_entity_poly.entity_id
_entity_poly.type
_entity_poly.pdbx_seq_one_letter_code
_entity_poly.pdbx_strand_id
1 'polypeptide(L)'
;MKFPSVATNRKLVTSTEINKKISDMTSVLQGFWAADRWDIRICPHPSAIELSKNPSLKNRWVNFDKVENIWLKTELKYFYYVHLNNGTWNAKSVWIRKGTVISRMLGFLNLNYPDITSITEVPIKKALSEYRTYLAEQGIRTTTTNYKLDINQKKIPVYANSYYVTNLKQFMEFYEDFYFDGDEWEKDVWNRRKLSLSEDKVNPTSYEYTINFKGFENDYFKELVKRYCKLMLNTRSFSHVVDTASRLKEFFNFINKNCKGIRRIHQLTRNEVEQYFNYINLKGLKSSTVTGRISTLDVFFTTIQRYDWKDTPSKILIFQEDYPKVPKALPRYIDEHILEQLNGKLDKLEPYIATMIMVLQECGMRISELCTLKKGSVITDKEGDCFLKYYQWKMKKEHIIPISKEIAALILVQEQRVADELDDGCVYVFPRKDGSPLKQDIFRVKLNELAYEEKITDSKGEIFRFHAHAFRHTVGTRMINNGVPQHIVQKFLGHESPEMTARYAHIFDETLKKEFTKFKETLVTNNGNILDLSEENTEADNTDLQWFKKNINAQALPNGYCRLPVIAGPCPHANACLDCTNFCTSKQFLNEHEDHLKRTKEVLNRAKQNQWQRQVETNERVKIRLEQIIHSLKETN
;
A
#
# COMPACT_ATOMS: atom_id res chain seq x y z
N MET A 1 28.79 -28.11 9.30
CA MET A 1 29.57 -27.23 8.40
C MET A 1 30.25 -26.16 9.25
N LYS A 2 31.57 -26.08 9.24
CA LYS A 2 32.32 -25.03 9.93
C LYS A 2 32.06 -23.71 9.21
N PHE A 3 31.67 -22.68 9.97
CA PHE A 3 31.61 -21.32 9.43
C PHE A 3 33.04 -20.90 9.03
N PRO A 4 33.25 -20.37 7.83
CA PRO A 4 34.53 -19.73 7.52
C PRO A 4 34.66 -18.54 8.48
N SER A 5 35.83 -18.38 9.07
CA SER A 5 36.23 -17.19 9.82
C SER A 5 36.01 -15.99 8.94
N VAL A 6 35.22 -15.01 9.45
CA VAL A 6 34.92 -13.75 8.76
C VAL A 6 36.22 -12.94 8.68
N ALA A 7 37.01 -13.23 7.69
CA ALA A 7 37.96 -12.28 7.13
C ALA A 7 37.13 -11.46 6.13
N THR A 8 37.06 -10.16 6.34
CA THR A 8 36.54 -9.17 5.39
C THR A 8 37.47 -9.09 4.14
N ASN A 9 37.63 -10.19 3.45
CA ASN A 9 38.16 -10.21 2.10
C ASN A 9 36.99 -10.00 1.15
N ARG A 10 36.67 -8.72 0.87
CA ARG A 10 36.02 -8.38 -0.41
C ARG A 10 36.91 -9.03 -1.47
N LYS A 11 36.37 -10.01 -2.21
CA LYS A 11 36.98 -10.46 -3.45
C LYS A 11 36.87 -9.26 -4.42
N LEU A 12 37.88 -8.40 -4.36
CA LEU A 12 38.12 -7.44 -5.42
C LEU A 12 38.57 -8.27 -6.63
N VAL A 13 37.94 -8.01 -7.74
CA VAL A 13 38.22 -8.55 -9.04
C VAL A 13 39.74 -8.45 -9.29
N THR A 14 40.36 -9.48 -9.83
CA THR A 14 41.77 -9.47 -10.16
C THR A 14 42.07 -8.41 -11.23
N SER A 15 43.29 -7.90 -11.30
CA SER A 15 43.67 -6.91 -12.32
C SER A 15 43.34 -7.36 -13.75
N THR A 16 43.39 -8.66 -14.03
CA THR A 16 43.00 -9.24 -15.32
C THR A 16 41.52 -9.10 -15.61
N GLU A 17 40.68 -9.29 -14.60
CA GLU A 17 39.22 -9.15 -14.71
C GLU A 17 38.78 -7.67 -14.81
N ILE A 18 39.49 -6.77 -14.12
CA ILE A 18 39.30 -5.31 -14.29
C ILE A 18 39.58 -4.92 -15.74
N ASN A 19 40.67 -5.37 -16.31
CA ASN A 19 41.04 -5.09 -17.71
C ASN A 19 39.98 -5.63 -18.69
N LYS A 20 39.43 -6.83 -18.44
CA LYS A 20 38.36 -7.39 -19.26
C LYS A 20 37.08 -6.52 -19.18
N LYS A 21 36.64 -6.16 -17.97
CA LYS A 21 35.45 -5.29 -17.78
C LYS A 21 35.65 -3.90 -18.39
N ILE A 22 36.86 -3.37 -18.38
CA ILE A 22 37.18 -2.10 -19.06
C ILE A 22 37.12 -2.27 -20.59
N SER A 23 37.59 -3.38 -21.13
CA SER A 23 37.42 -3.70 -22.55
C SER A 23 35.96 -3.80 -22.93
N ASP A 24 35.13 -4.44 -22.08
CA ASP A 24 33.67 -4.51 -22.27
C ASP A 24 33.01 -3.11 -22.24
N MET A 25 33.39 -2.25 -21.30
CA MET A 25 32.90 -0.86 -21.26
C MET A 25 33.32 -0.09 -22.52
N THR A 26 34.53 -0.25 -22.98
CA THR A 26 35.03 0.43 -24.19
C THR A 26 34.32 -0.07 -25.44
N SER A 27 33.99 -1.35 -25.53
CA SER A 27 33.24 -1.91 -26.66
C SER A 27 31.82 -1.35 -26.78
N VAL A 28 31.22 -0.93 -25.68
CA VAL A 28 29.89 -0.29 -25.63
C VAL A 28 29.96 1.21 -25.92
N LEU A 29 31.05 1.88 -25.51
CA LEU A 29 31.27 3.30 -25.71
C LEU A 29 31.83 3.58 -27.12
N GLN A 30 30.97 3.41 -28.16
CA GLN A 30 31.36 3.63 -29.56
C GLN A 30 30.71 4.89 -30.15
N GLY A 31 31.26 5.40 -31.25
CA GLY A 31 30.73 6.55 -31.95
C GLY A 31 30.62 7.79 -31.06
N PHE A 32 29.44 8.34 -30.95
CA PHE A 32 29.15 9.52 -30.09
C PHE A 32 29.64 9.34 -28.65
N TRP A 33 29.46 8.15 -28.09
CA TRP A 33 29.78 7.86 -26.68
C TRP A 33 31.27 7.73 -26.41
N ALA A 34 32.05 7.46 -27.43
CA ALA A 34 33.53 7.39 -27.31
C ALA A 34 34.15 8.80 -27.19
N ALA A 35 33.52 9.82 -27.74
CA ALA A 35 34.05 11.19 -27.76
C ALA A 35 34.25 11.75 -26.35
N ASP A 36 35.30 12.54 -26.14
CA ASP A 36 35.54 13.24 -24.86
C ASP A 36 34.60 14.41 -24.61
N ARG A 37 33.85 14.78 -25.64
CA ARG A 37 32.84 15.85 -25.55
C ARG A 37 31.50 15.36 -26.12
N TRP A 38 30.50 15.29 -25.29
CA TRP A 38 29.14 14.91 -25.67
C TRP A 38 28.30 16.15 -25.93
N ASP A 39 28.06 16.47 -27.18
CA ASP A 39 27.18 17.57 -27.61
C ASP A 39 25.75 17.05 -27.70
N ILE A 40 24.84 17.64 -26.95
CA ILE A 40 23.43 17.23 -26.92
C ILE A 40 22.75 17.30 -28.31
N ARG A 41 23.22 18.16 -29.20
CA ARG A 41 22.62 18.38 -30.52
C ARG A 41 22.83 17.19 -31.47
N ILE A 42 23.86 16.41 -31.25
CA ILE A 42 24.21 15.23 -32.07
C ILE A 42 24.10 13.92 -31.27
N CYS A 43 23.58 14.00 -30.05
CA CYS A 43 23.39 12.82 -29.22
C CYS A 43 22.25 11.95 -29.77
N PRO A 44 22.47 10.65 -29.98
CA PRO A 44 21.46 9.76 -30.56
C PRO A 44 20.34 9.38 -29.60
N HIS A 45 20.44 9.72 -28.33
CA HIS A 45 19.44 9.32 -27.32
C HIS A 45 18.14 10.12 -27.44
N PRO A 46 16.95 9.49 -27.45
CA PRO A 46 15.65 10.17 -27.68
C PRO A 46 15.41 11.37 -26.76
N SER A 47 15.68 11.25 -25.45
CA SER A 47 15.50 12.37 -24.52
C SER A 47 16.47 13.53 -24.74
N ALA A 48 17.61 13.30 -25.38
CA ALA A 48 18.56 14.34 -25.76
C ALA A 48 18.09 15.06 -27.03
N ILE A 49 17.55 14.33 -27.99
CA ILE A 49 16.95 14.89 -29.20
C ILE A 49 15.79 15.83 -28.82
N GLU A 50 14.91 15.41 -27.92
CA GLU A 50 13.81 16.24 -27.42
C GLU A 50 14.33 17.52 -26.73
N LEU A 51 15.30 17.37 -25.83
CA LEU A 51 15.86 18.49 -25.06
C LEU A 51 16.63 19.46 -25.95
N SER A 52 17.32 19.00 -27.00
CA SER A 52 18.12 19.82 -27.91
C SER A 52 17.28 20.88 -28.68
N LYS A 53 15.98 20.63 -28.86
CA LYS A 53 15.02 21.55 -29.49
C LYS A 53 14.73 22.77 -28.63
N ASN A 54 15.12 22.80 -27.36
CA ASN A 54 14.89 23.94 -26.49
C ASN A 54 15.92 25.05 -26.77
N PRO A 55 15.50 26.22 -27.31
CA PRO A 55 16.41 27.31 -27.69
C PRO A 55 17.09 27.97 -26.47
N SER A 56 16.49 27.85 -25.27
CA SER A 56 17.02 28.43 -24.04
C SER A 56 18.09 27.55 -23.35
N LEU A 57 18.51 26.47 -23.99
CA LEU A 57 19.48 25.57 -23.42
C LEU A 57 20.87 26.18 -23.39
N LYS A 58 21.36 26.60 -22.22
CA LYS A 58 22.66 27.23 -22.00
C LYS A 58 23.82 26.25 -22.08
N ASN A 59 23.65 25.05 -21.47
CA ASN A 59 24.68 24.03 -21.41
C ASN A 59 24.40 22.93 -22.43
N ARG A 60 25.21 22.87 -23.49
CA ARG A 60 24.98 21.98 -24.64
C ARG A 60 25.91 20.76 -24.69
N TRP A 61 26.91 20.71 -23.81
CA TRP A 61 27.89 19.63 -23.81
C TRP A 61 28.30 19.20 -22.41
N VAL A 62 28.67 17.94 -22.31
CA VAL A 62 29.39 17.35 -21.19
C VAL A 62 30.81 17.10 -21.65
N ASN A 63 31.80 17.56 -20.91
CA ASN A 63 33.19 17.52 -21.30
C ASN A 63 33.99 16.64 -20.34
N PHE A 64 34.66 15.64 -20.86
CA PHE A 64 35.52 14.70 -20.16
C PHE A 64 37.02 14.98 -20.41
N ASP A 65 37.42 15.98 -21.20
CA ASP A 65 38.81 16.33 -21.55
C ASP A 65 39.69 16.60 -20.35
N LYS A 66 39.07 17.08 -19.22
CA LYS A 66 39.80 17.41 -17.99
C LYS A 66 40.37 16.22 -17.24
N VAL A 67 40.06 15.01 -17.63
CA VAL A 67 40.62 13.78 -17.04
C VAL A 67 41.65 13.22 -17.97
N GLU A 68 42.90 13.21 -17.53
CA GLU A 68 44.04 12.63 -18.27
C GLU A 68 44.04 11.12 -18.16
N ASN A 69 43.67 10.61 -16.98
CA ASN A 69 43.60 9.17 -16.70
C ASN A 69 42.52 8.50 -17.57
N ILE A 70 42.96 7.67 -18.51
CA ILE A 70 42.06 7.01 -19.48
C ILE A 70 41.09 6.01 -18.84
N TRP A 71 41.54 5.34 -17.77
CA TRP A 71 40.72 4.36 -17.04
C TRP A 71 39.54 5.05 -16.35
N LEU A 72 39.84 6.08 -15.59
CA LEU A 72 38.86 6.87 -14.88
C LEU A 72 37.90 7.59 -15.84
N LYS A 73 38.44 8.06 -16.98
CA LYS A 73 37.61 8.68 -18.05
C LYS A 73 36.62 7.67 -18.63
N THR A 74 37.06 6.44 -18.88
CA THR A 74 36.20 5.35 -19.40
C THR A 74 35.13 4.99 -18.40
N GLU A 75 35.45 4.84 -17.11
CA GLU A 75 34.48 4.60 -16.04
C GLU A 75 33.47 5.72 -15.97
N LEU A 76 33.86 6.99 -16.02
CA LEU A 76 32.96 8.12 -15.96
C LEU A 76 32.00 8.15 -17.14
N LYS A 77 32.50 7.99 -18.39
CA LYS A 77 31.66 7.92 -19.58
C LYS A 77 30.64 6.78 -19.47
N TYR A 78 31.11 5.59 -19.11
CA TYR A 78 30.25 4.41 -18.98
C TYR A 78 29.17 4.59 -17.89
N PHE A 79 29.52 5.20 -16.76
CA PHE A 79 28.55 5.50 -15.70
C PHE A 79 27.41 6.40 -16.19
N TYR A 80 27.71 7.49 -16.89
CA TYR A 80 26.69 8.37 -17.43
C TYR A 80 25.92 7.73 -18.57
N TYR A 81 26.59 6.98 -19.44
CA TYR A 81 25.97 6.21 -20.53
C TYR A 81 24.92 5.23 -19.99
N VAL A 82 25.28 4.40 -19.02
CA VAL A 82 24.38 3.39 -18.46
C VAL A 82 23.17 4.04 -17.80
N HIS A 83 23.37 5.09 -17.02
CA HIS A 83 22.26 5.76 -16.35
C HIS A 83 21.29 6.49 -17.30
N LEU A 84 21.79 6.95 -18.43
CA LEU A 84 20.97 7.57 -19.47
C LEU A 84 20.19 6.49 -20.24
N ASN A 85 20.86 5.44 -20.70
CA ASN A 85 20.25 4.43 -21.55
C ASN A 85 19.31 3.46 -20.82
N ASN A 86 19.52 3.24 -19.52
CA ASN A 86 18.57 2.45 -18.71
C ASN A 86 17.38 3.27 -18.14
N GLY A 87 17.25 4.53 -18.55
CA GLY A 87 16.16 5.43 -18.12
C GLY A 87 16.22 5.91 -16.66
N THR A 88 17.31 5.61 -15.93
CA THR A 88 17.49 6.12 -14.55
C THR A 88 17.63 7.63 -14.54
N TRP A 89 18.31 8.19 -15.54
CA TRP A 89 18.42 9.62 -15.79
C TRP A 89 17.92 9.97 -17.20
N ASN A 90 17.42 11.19 -17.36
CA ASN A 90 17.10 11.76 -18.66
C ASN A 90 18.18 12.77 -19.09
N ALA A 91 18.15 13.21 -20.31
CA ALA A 91 19.10 14.19 -20.85
C ALA A 91 19.17 15.47 -19.99
N LYS A 92 18.05 16.00 -19.49
CA LYS A 92 18.03 17.16 -18.58
C LYS A 92 18.87 16.92 -17.33
N SER A 93 18.84 15.71 -16.78
CA SER A 93 19.67 15.35 -15.62
C SER A 93 21.15 15.36 -15.94
N VAL A 94 21.55 14.88 -17.12
CA VAL A 94 22.97 14.78 -17.52
C VAL A 94 23.52 16.14 -17.95
N TRP A 95 22.88 16.83 -18.87
CA TRP A 95 23.41 18.08 -19.47
C TRP A 95 23.17 19.32 -18.62
N ILE A 96 21.99 19.46 -18.02
CA ILE A 96 21.65 20.69 -17.27
C ILE A 96 22.07 20.57 -15.81
N ARG A 97 21.63 19.50 -15.15
CA ARG A 97 21.84 19.39 -13.69
C ARG A 97 23.25 18.93 -13.31
N LYS A 98 23.86 18.08 -14.14
CA LYS A 98 25.16 17.46 -13.82
C LYS A 98 26.36 18.04 -14.56
N GLY A 99 26.21 18.91 -15.55
CA GLY A 99 27.32 19.46 -16.32
C GLY A 99 28.41 20.13 -15.47
N THR A 100 28.02 21.03 -14.55
CA THR A 100 28.95 21.63 -13.58
C THR A 100 29.43 20.66 -12.53
N VAL A 101 28.58 19.72 -12.09
CA VAL A 101 28.91 18.68 -11.13
C VAL A 101 29.98 17.76 -11.68
N ILE A 102 29.82 17.33 -12.94
CA ILE A 102 30.79 16.49 -13.65
C ILE A 102 32.14 17.22 -13.71
N SER A 103 32.18 18.47 -14.15
CA SER A 103 33.44 19.23 -14.27
C SER A 103 34.17 19.37 -12.94
N ARG A 104 33.46 19.57 -11.82
CA ARG A 104 34.07 19.65 -10.49
C ARG A 104 34.59 18.29 -10.00
N MET A 105 33.79 17.24 -10.21
CA MET A 105 34.19 15.89 -9.85
C MET A 105 35.42 15.45 -10.65
N LEU A 106 35.47 15.72 -11.95
CA LEU A 106 36.61 15.46 -12.81
C LEU A 106 37.85 16.17 -12.33
N GLY A 107 37.78 17.46 -12.00
CA GLY A 107 38.91 18.22 -11.47
C GLY A 107 39.44 17.65 -10.15
N PHE A 108 38.56 17.25 -9.24
CA PHE A 108 38.92 16.59 -8.00
C PHE A 108 39.63 15.25 -8.22
N LEU A 109 39.06 14.40 -9.06
CA LEU A 109 39.58 13.06 -9.30
C LEU A 109 40.93 13.11 -10.02
N ASN A 110 41.10 14.00 -10.99
CA ASN A 110 42.38 14.17 -11.70
C ASN A 110 43.49 14.69 -10.79
N LEU A 111 43.15 15.60 -9.86
CA LEU A 111 44.08 16.18 -8.90
C LEU A 111 44.56 15.18 -7.83
N ASN A 112 43.62 14.42 -7.28
CA ASN A 112 43.90 13.58 -6.10
C ASN A 112 44.19 12.13 -6.42
N TYR A 113 43.79 11.64 -7.60
CA TYR A 113 43.86 10.24 -8.00
C TYR A 113 44.30 10.07 -9.49
N PRO A 114 45.41 10.67 -9.91
CA PRO A 114 45.84 10.64 -11.32
C PRO A 114 46.22 9.24 -11.83
N ASP A 115 46.72 8.36 -10.94
CA ASP A 115 47.38 7.10 -11.34
C ASP A 115 46.53 5.85 -11.06
N ILE A 116 45.25 6.00 -10.58
CA ILE A 116 44.42 4.82 -10.30
C ILE A 116 43.89 4.16 -11.57
N THR A 117 43.77 2.83 -11.54
CA THR A 117 43.20 2.04 -12.64
C THR A 117 41.68 1.87 -12.53
N SER A 118 41.14 2.07 -11.36
CA SER A 118 39.69 2.12 -11.08
C SER A 118 39.38 2.98 -9.85
N ILE A 119 38.23 3.62 -9.85
CA ILE A 119 37.75 4.38 -8.69
C ILE A 119 37.54 3.51 -7.44
N THR A 120 37.44 2.19 -7.60
CA THR A 120 37.28 1.24 -6.49
C THR A 120 38.54 1.05 -5.65
N GLU A 121 39.70 1.49 -6.12
CA GLU A 121 40.92 1.50 -5.34
C GLU A 121 40.85 2.48 -4.17
N VAL A 122 39.97 3.46 -4.24
CA VAL A 122 39.83 4.49 -3.22
C VAL A 122 38.64 4.16 -2.31
N PRO A 123 38.80 4.07 -0.98
CA PRO A 123 37.70 3.87 -0.07
C PRO A 123 36.67 5.04 -0.14
N ILE A 124 35.40 4.73 -0.32
CA ILE A 124 34.34 5.74 -0.49
C ILE A 124 34.37 6.80 0.63
N LYS A 125 34.53 6.39 1.89
CA LYS A 125 34.57 7.33 3.02
C LYS A 125 35.70 8.34 2.89
N LYS A 126 36.89 7.88 2.47
CA LYS A 126 38.05 8.73 2.25
C LYS A 126 37.80 9.72 1.12
N ALA A 127 37.40 9.23 -0.06
CA ALA A 127 37.13 10.08 -1.22
C ALA A 127 36.05 11.14 -0.94
N LEU A 128 34.95 10.76 -0.26
CA LEU A 128 33.89 11.71 0.10
C LEU A 128 34.36 12.77 1.10
N SER A 129 35.24 12.44 2.03
CA SER A 129 35.83 13.41 2.98
C SER A 129 36.71 14.41 2.24
N GLU A 130 37.64 13.92 1.44
CA GLU A 130 38.55 14.74 0.63
C GLU A 130 37.79 15.62 -0.38
N TYR A 131 36.78 15.08 -1.02
CA TYR A 131 35.95 15.85 -1.95
C TYR A 131 35.16 16.97 -1.27
N ARG A 132 34.69 16.76 -0.04
CA ARG A 132 34.06 17.84 0.74
C ARG A 132 35.06 18.97 1.05
N THR A 133 36.28 18.64 1.40
CA THR A 133 37.35 19.61 1.61
C THR A 133 37.62 20.40 0.33
N TYR A 134 37.83 19.70 -0.78
CA TYR A 134 38.05 20.31 -2.10
C TYR A 134 36.89 21.26 -2.53
N LEU A 135 35.65 20.86 -2.30
CA LEU A 135 34.48 21.71 -2.59
C LEU A 135 34.43 22.93 -1.67
N ALA A 136 34.73 22.76 -0.39
CA ALA A 136 34.72 23.84 0.59
C ALA A 136 35.80 24.90 0.28
N GLU A 137 36.99 24.50 -0.14
CA GLU A 137 38.07 25.39 -0.61
C GLU A 137 37.65 26.24 -1.81
N GLN A 138 36.70 25.73 -2.62
CA GLN A 138 36.14 26.46 -3.77
C GLN A 138 34.85 27.23 -3.42
N GLY A 139 34.49 27.33 -2.14
CA GLY A 139 33.29 28.03 -1.67
C GLY A 139 31.99 27.32 -2.04
N ILE A 140 32.03 26.03 -2.38
CA ILE A 140 30.85 25.25 -2.81
C ILE A 140 30.26 24.53 -1.59
N ARG A 141 28.94 24.67 -1.39
CA ARG A 141 28.22 24.00 -0.30
C ARG A 141 28.24 22.48 -0.48
N THR A 142 28.64 21.79 0.58
CA THR A 142 28.69 20.30 0.62
C THR A 142 27.38 19.68 1.11
N THR A 143 26.49 20.49 1.68
CA THR A 143 25.16 20.08 2.16
C THR A 143 24.08 20.97 1.56
N THR A 144 22.87 20.39 1.42
CA THR A 144 21.64 21.12 1.08
C THR A 144 20.64 20.98 2.20
N THR A 145 19.84 22.03 2.40
CA THR A 145 18.71 21.98 3.34
C THR A 145 17.45 21.71 2.56
N ASN A 146 16.90 20.53 2.76
CA ASN A 146 15.57 20.17 2.31
C ASN A 146 14.58 20.40 3.44
N TYR A 147 13.31 20.58 3.13
CA TYR A 147 12.27 20.73 4.14
C TYR A 147 11.31 19.53 4.05
N LYS A 148 11.06 18.90 5.20
CA LYS A 148 9.96 17.96 5.36
C LYS A 148 8.87 18.63 6.18
N LEU A 149 7.62 18.38 5.83
CA LEU A 149 6.50 18.77 6.66
C LEU A 149 6.38 17.78 7.83
N ASP A 150 6.28 18.27 9.04
CA ASP A 150 5.95 17.47 10.21
C ASP A 150 4.45 17.11 10.25
N ILE A 151 4.02 16.49 11.34
CA ILE A 151 2.62 16.10 11.57
C ILE A 151 1.69 17.34 11.57
N ASN A 152 2.23 18.49 11.96
CA ASN A 152 1.52 19.77 12.08
C ASN A 152 1.75 20.68 10.85
N GLN A 153 2.21 20.14 9.72
CA GLN A 153 2.55 20.86 8.49
C GLN A 153 3.67 21.91 8.63
N LYS A 154 4.40 21.91 9.74
CA LYS A 154 5.54 22.79 9.95
C LYS A 154 6.73 22.26 9.14
N LYS A 155 7.39 23.18 8.41
CA LYS A 155 8.60 22.86 7.67
C LYS A 155 9.76 22.59 8.62
N ILE A 156 10.20 21.34 8.71
CA ILE A 156 11.41 20.97 9.46
C ILE A 156 12.56 20.85 8.47
N PRO A 157 13.69 21.53 8.71
CA PRO A 157 14.87 21.42 7.86
C PRO A 157 15.49 20.02 8.00
N VAL A 158 15.78 19.40 6.86
CA VAL A 158 16.51 18.14 6.77
C VAL A 158 17.77 18.38 5.96
N TYR A 159 18.90 18.18 6.61
CA TYR A 159 20.20 18.34 5.95
C TYR A 159 20.53 17.07 5.15
N ALA A 160 20.87 17.25 3.91
CA ALA A 160 21.29 16.19 2.99
C ALA A 160 22.63 16.57 2.34
N ASN A 161 23.33 15.58 1.80
CA ASN A 161 24.48 15.85 0.97
C ASN A 161 24.09 16.73 -0.22
N SER A 162 24.97 17.66 -0.56
CA SER A 162 24.79 18.43 -1.80
C SER A 162 24.80 17.51 -3.02
N TYR A 163 24.29 18.02 -4.11
CA TYR A 163 24.23 17.30 -5.36
C TYR A 163 25.64 16.89 -5.87
N TYR A 164 26.66 17.68 -5.59
CA TYR A 164 28.05 17.37 -5.88
C TYR A 164 28.51 16.09 -5.15
N VAL A 165 28.38 16.09 -3.82
CA VAL A 165 28.78 14.96 -2.97
C VAL A 165 27.97 13.70 -3.31
N THR A 166 26.68 13.86 -3.59
CA THR A 166 25.81 12.74 -3.98
C THR A 166 26.25 12.10 -5.30
N ASN A 167 26.67 12.90 -6.28
CA ASN A 167 27.08 12.37 -7.58
C ASN A 167 28.37 11.52 -7.49
N LEU A 168 29.38 12.00 -6.76
CA LEU A 168 30.59 11.20 -6.51
C LEU A 168 30.26 9.90 -5.76
N LYS A 169 29.41 9.99 -4.74
CA LYS A 169 28.98 8.80 -4.01
C LYS A 169 28.30 7.78 -4.92
N GLN A 170 27.37 8.22 -5.79
CA GLN A 170 26.67 7.36 -6.75
C GLN A 170 27.64 6.71 -7.74
N PHE A 171 28.63 7.46 -8.22
CA PHE A 171 29.68 6.96 -9.11
C PHE A 171 30.49 5.85 -8.44
N MET A 172 30.97 6.07 -7.24
CA MET A 172 31.75 5.07 -6.51
C MET A 172 30.91 3.82 -6.15
N GLU A 173 29.70 4.00 -5.66
CA GLU A 173 28.77 2.90 -5.33
C GLU A 173 28.41 2.07 -6.58
N PHE A 174 28.28 2.72 -7.75
CA PHE A 174 28.07 2.03 -9.02
C PHE A 174 29.21 1.07 -9.35
N TYR A 175 30.47 1.52 -9.22
CA TYR A 175 31.61 0.68 -9.52
C TYR A 175 31.93 -0.36 -8.44
N GLU A 176 31.65 -0.08 -7.16
CA GLU A 176 31.66 -1.14 -6.14
C GLU A 176 30.70 -2.29 -6.52
N ASP A 177 29.54 -1.96 -7.09
CA ASP A 177 28.57 -2.96 -7.54
C ASP A 177 28.92 -3.61 -8.87
N PHE A 178 29.48 -2.85 -9.81
CA PHE A 178 29.86 -3.30 -11.15
C PHE A 178 31.04 -4.29 -11.13
N TYR A 179 32.05 -4.02 -10.32
CA TYR A 179 33.23 -4.89 -10.17
C TYR A 179 33.04 -6.01 -9.14
N PHE A 180 31.94 -6.07 -8.47
CA PHE A 180 31.66 -7.16 -7.54
C PHE A 180 31.35 -8.44 -8.31
N ASP A 181 32.15 -9.49 -8.06
CA ASP A 181 32.06 -10.78 -8.75
C ASP A 181 31.39 -11.89 -7.92
N GLY A 182 30.77 -11.52 -6.81
CA GLY A 182 29.99 -12.44 -5.96
C GLY A 182 28.51 -12.50 -6.31
N ASP A 183 27.82 -13.42 -5.67
CA ASP A 183 26.36 -13.51 -5.73
C ASP A 183 25.71 -12.22 -5.17
N GLU A 184 24.61 -11.75 -5.78
CA GLU A 184 23.85 -10.59 -5.29
C GLU A 184 23.48 -10.72 -3.80
N TRP A 185 23.30 -11.96 -3.31
CA TRP A 185 22.99 -12.24 -1.90
C TRP A 185 24.16 -11.96 -0.93
N GLU A 186 25.39 -11.91 -1.42
CA GLU A 186 26.58 -11.60 -0.61
C GLU A 186 26.73 -10.10 -0.37
N LYS A 187 26.12 -9.27 -1.23
CA LYS A 187 26.21 -7.81 -1.13
C LYS A 187 25.52 -7.27 0.11
N ASP A 188 25.98 -6.11 0.59
CA ASP A 188 25.29 -5.36 1.66
C ASP A 188 24.09 -4.54 1.16
N VAL A 189 23.86 -4.49 -0.15
CA VAL A 189 22.67 -3.88 -0.76
C VAL A 189 22.19 -4.82 -1.84
N TRP A 190 21.05 -5.45 -1.60
CA TRP A 190 20.43 -6.33 -2.59
C TRP A 190 19.54 -5.54 -3.53
N ASN A 191 19.74 -5.70 -4.81
CA ASN A 191 18.93 -5.03 -5.82
C ASN A 191 17.87 -5.99 -6.36
N ARG A 192 16.60 -5.63 -6.18
CA ARG A 192 15.44 -6.41 -6.64
C ARG A 192 15.53 -6.88 -8.09
N ARG A 193 16.04 -6.01 -8.98
CA ARG A 193 16.15 -6.29 -10.41
C ARG A 193 17.19 -7.35 -10.75
N LYS A 194 18.15 -7.58 -9.84
CA LYS A 194 19.21 -8.58 -9.97
C LYS A 194 18.87 -9.89 -9.24
N LEU A 195 17.82 -9.88 -8.42
CA LEU A 195 17.30 -11.05 -7.75
C LEU A 195 16.25 -11.71 -8.64
N SER A 196 16.35 -13.00 -8.88
CA SER A 196 15.35 -13.79 -9.62
C SER A 196 14.11 -14.02 -8.76
N LEU A 197 13.36 -12.95 -8.50
CA LEU A 197 12.11 -13.02 -7.75
C LEU A 197 10.94 -13.24 -8.70
N SER A 198 9.94 -14.03 -8.28
CA SER A 198 8.70 -14.19 -9.03
C SER A 198 7.95 -12.86 -9.17
N GLU A 199 7.31 -12.64 -10.31
CA GLU A 199 6.61 -11.38 -10.63
C GLU A 199 5.54 -11.00 -9.59
N ASP A 200 4.87 -12.00 -9.01
CA ASP A 200 3.84 -11.83 -7.99
C ASP A 200 4.34 -11.21 -6.67
N LYS A 201 5.65 -11.16 -6.47
CA LYS A 201 6.29 -10.54 -5.28
C LYS A 201 6.64 -9.09 -5.48
N VAL A 202 6.46 -8.59 -6.69
CA VAL A 202 6.92 -7.26 -7.09
C VAL A 202 5.75 -6.42 -7.57
N ASN A 203 5.29 -5.47 -6.76
CA ASN A 203 4.37 -4.46 -7.23
C ASN A 203 5.11 -3.47 -8.15
N PRO A 204 4.73 -3.31 -9.43
CA PRO A 204 5.40 -2.42 -10.37
C PRO A 204 5.41 -0.94 -9.96
N THR A 205 4.47 -0.51 -9.12
CA THR A 205 4.40 0.87 -8.61
C THR A 205 5.23 1.11 -7.37
N SER A 206 5.88 0.08 -6.80
CA SER A 206 6.72 0.21 -5.61
C SER A 206 8.01 0.96 -5.94
N TYR A 207 8.41 1.85 -5.02
CA TYR A 207 9.68 2.59 -5.09
C TYR A 207 10.87 1.81 -4.52
N GLU A 208 10.60 0.74 -3.81
CA GLU A 208 11.61 -0.01 -3.10
C GLU A 208 12.28 -0.98 -4.06
N TYR A 209 13.48 -0.65 -4.48
CA TYR A 209 14.29 -1.48 -5.36
C TYR A 209 15.43 -2.19 -4.65
N THR A 210 15.73 -1.81 -3.40
CA THR A 210 16.88 -2.33 -2.68
C THR A 210 16.56 -2.67 -1.23
N ILE A 211 17.17 -3.73 -0.70
CA ILE A 211 17.27 -4.00 0.72
C ILE A 211 18.68 -3.61 1.16
N ASN A 212 18.77 -2.69 2.13
CA ASN A 212 20.05 -2.11 2.53
C ASN A 212 20.47 -2.57 3.92
N PHE A 213 21.55 -3.36 3.97
CA PHE A 213 22.18 -3.85 5.18
C PHE A 213 23.41 -3.03 5.59
N LYS A 214 23.80 -2.00 4.83
CA LYS A 214 24.85 -1.06 5.25
C LYS A 214 24.44 -0.36 6.54
N GLY A 215 25.38 -0.13 7.45
CA GLY A 215 25.13 0.55 8.72
C GLY A 215 24.73 -0.36 9.88
N PHE A 216 24.84 -1.68 9.75
CA PHE A 216 24.96 -2.53 10.92
C PHE A 216 26.32 -2.31 11.58
N GLU A 217 26.34 -2.16 12.88
CA GLU A 217 27.58 -1.98 13.67
C GLU A 217 28.26 -3.30 14.01
N ASN A 218 27.54 -4.42 13.88
CA ASN A 218 28.02 -5.78 14.16
C ASN A 218 27.76 -6.68 12.94
N ASP A 219 28.80 -7.22 12.35
CA ASP A 219 28.72 -8.07 11.17
C ASP A 219 27.97 -9.39 11.41
N TYR A 220 28.06 -9.96 12.61
CA TYR A 220 27.29 -11.17 12.96
C TYR A 220 25.78 -10.91 12.84
N PHE A 221 25.28 -9.81 13.41
CA PHE A 221 23.87 -9.47 13.31
C PHE A 221 23.46 -9.10 11.88
N LYS A 222 24.36 -8.48 11.11
CA LYS A 222 24.14 -8.20 9.68
C LYS A 222 23.89 -9.49 8.91
N GLU A 223 24.79 -10.47 9.02
CA GLU A 223 24.67 -11.74 8.30
C GLU A 223 23.48 -12.57 8.76
N LEU A 224 23.15 -12.53 10.05
CA LEU A 224 21.93 -13.15 10.61
C LEU A 224 20.68 -12.57 9.98
N VAL A 225 20.58 -11.23 9.87
CA VAL A 225 19.43 -10.53 9.27
C VAL A 225 19.38 -10.77 7.76
N LYS A 226 20.52 -10.79 7.06
CA LYS A 226 20.57 -11.18 5.63
C LYS A 226 19.98 -12.57 5.42
N ARG A 227 20.44 -13.56 6.19
CA ARG A 227 19.91 -14.93 6.13
C ARG A 227 18.41 -14.97 6.37
N TYR A 228 17.92 -14.23 7.36
CA TYR A 228 16.50 -14.13 7.67
C TYR A 228 15.71 -13.47 6.52
N CYS A 229 16.18 -12.35 5.99
CA CYS A 229 15.54 -11.66 4.88
C CYS A 229 15.49 -12.53 3.61
N LYS A 230 16.55 -13.30 3.32
CA LYS A 230 16.57 -14.26 2.21
C LYS A 230 15.47 -15.33 2.38
N LEU A 231 15.30 -15.86 3.59
CA LEU A 231 14.22 -16.80 3.91
C LEU A 231 12.85 -16.16 3.71
N MET A 232 12.65 -14.93 4.22
CA MET A 232 11.38 -14.21 4.13
C MET A 232 10.97 -13.88 2.71
N LEU A 233 11.92 -13.63 1.80
CA LEU A 233 11.64 -13.37 0.38
C LEU A 233 10.97 -14.57 -0.33
N ASN A 234 11.02 -15.78 0.23
CA ASN A 234 10.28 -16.92 -0.32
C ASN A 234 8.77 -16.79 -0.14
N THR A 235 8.30 -16.12 0.91
CA THR A 235 6.87 -16.07 1.28
C THR A 235 6.28 -14.67 1.38
N ARG A 236 7.09 -13.63 1.55
CA ARG A 236 6.66 -12.26 1.78
C ARG A 236 6.99 -11.35 0.61
N SER A 237 6.27 -10.23 0.50
CA SER A 237 6.56 -9.20 -0.50
C SER A 237 7.91 -8.53 -0.26
N PHE A 238 8.53 -8.01 -1.30
CA PHE A 238 9.80 -7.31 -1.22
C PHE A 238 9.75 -6.12 -0.26
N SER A 239 8.72 -5.28 -0.34
CA SER A 239 8.52 -4.14 0.57
C SER A 239 8.45 -4.55 2.04
N HIS A 240 7.75 -5.66 2.33
CA HIS A 240 7.69 -6.18 3.70
C HIS A 240 9.08 -6.56 4.22
N VAL A 241 9.93 -7.15 3.38
CA VAL A 241 11.29 -7.53 3.78
C VAL A 241 12.19 -6.30 3.93
N VAL A 242 12.01 -5.25 3.12
CA VAL A 242 12.70 -3.94 3.30
C VAL A 242 12.40 -3.35 4.68
N ASP A 243 11.12 -3.28 5.06
CA ASP A 243 10.69 -2.80 6.39
C ASP A 243 11.27 -3.68 7.50
N THR A 244 11.20 -5.00 7.34
CA THR A 244 11.74 -5.97 8.30
C THR A 244 13.24 -5.77 8.51
N ALA A 245 14.03 -5.67 7.43
CA ALA A 245 15.47 -5.43 7.51
C ALA A 245 15.80 -4.11 8.24
N SER A 246 15.02 -3.05 7.95
CA SER A 246 15.18 -1.75 8.59
C SER A 246 14.90 -1.79 10.09
N ARG A 247 13.82 -2.45 10.51
CA ARG A 247 13.45 -2.60 11.93
C ARG A 247 14.42 -3.47 12.71
N LEU A 248 14.86 -4.59 12.12
CA LEU A 248 15.88 -5.45 12.73
C LEU A 248 17.22 -4.73 12.84
N LYS A 249 17.60 -3.92 11.85
CA LYS A 249 18.80 -3.09 11.92
C LYS A 249 18.72 -2.07 13.06
N GLU A 250 17.58 -1.40 13.25
CA GLU A 250 17.35 -0.47 14.37
C GLU A 250 17.54 -1.18 15.71
N PHE A 251 16.94 -2.38 15.85
CA PHE A 251 17.05 -3.17 17.07
C PHE A 251 18.49 -3.61 17.36
N PHE A 252 19.16 -4.24 16.41
CA PHE A 252 20.52 -4.77 16.65
C PHE A 252 21.57 -3.69 16.83
N ASN A 253 21.42 -2.53 16.18
CA ASN A 253 22.28 -1.38 16.44
C ASN A 253 22.01 -0.79 17.83
N PHE A 254 20.76 -0.76 18.30
CA PHE A 254 20.45 -0.40 19.67
C PHE A 254 21.13 -1.34 20.66
N ILE A 255 21.02 -2.65 20.46
CA ILE A 255 21.68 -3.67 21.30
C ILE A 255 23.19 -3.47 21.32
N ASN A 256 23.81 -3.32 20.14
CA ASN A 256 25.27 -3.14 20.05
C ASN A 256 25.77 -1.89 20.77
N LYS A 257 24.98 -0.81 20.75
CA LYS A 257 25.33 0.47 21.36
C LYS A 257 25.09 0.52 22.88
N ASN A 258 23.96 -0.02 23.32
CA ASN A 258 23.47 0.20 24.70
C ASN A 258 23.67 -1.02 25.62
N CYS A 259 23.77 -2.24 25.04
CA CYS A 259 23.90 -3.48 25.81
C CYS A 259 25.33 -4.03 25.67
N LYS A 260 26.26 -3.49 26.49
CA LYS A 260 27.68 -3.90 26.45
C LYS A 260 27.80 -5.41 26.75
N GLY A 261 28.57 -6.12 25.92
CA GLY A 261 28.79 -7.57 26.07
C GLY A 261 27.95 -8.47 25.18
N ILE A 262 26.84 -7.95 24.62
CA ILE A 262 26.01 -8.72 23.69
C ILE A 262 26.62 -8.63 22.29
N ARG A 263 27.17 -9.73 21.82
CA ARG A 263 27.79 -9.88 20.49
C ARG A 263 27.11 -10.92 19.62
N ARG A 264 26.33 -11.81 20.23
CA ARG A 264 25.62 -12.91 19.58
C ARG A 264 24.19 -13.01 20.10
N ILE A 265 23.29 -13.55 19.28
CA ILE A 265 21.85 -13.53 19.54
C ILE A 265 21.44 -14.40 20.77
N HIS A 266 22.15 -15.49 21.06
CA HIS A 266 21.87 -16.34 22.22
C HIS A 266 22.14 -15.65 23.57
N GLN A 267 22.91 -14.56 23.55
CA GLN A 267 23.20 -13.76 24.76
C GLN A 267 22.07 -12.80 25.11
N LEU A 268 21.08 -12.62 24.19
CA LEU A 268 19.94 -11.77 24.46
C LEU A 268 19.03 -12.39 25.51
N THR A 269 18.68 -11.58 26.49
CA THR A 269 17.69 -11.91 27.51
C THR A 269 16.48 -10.98 27.42
N ARG A 270 15.48 -11.21 28.20
CA ARG A 270 14.31 -10.36 28.31
C ARG A 270 14.67 -8.91 28.66
N ASN A 271 15.66 -8.70 29.51
CA ASN A 271 16.08 -7.37 29.95
C ASN A 271 16.50 -6.44 28.79
N GLU A 272 17.27 -6.94 27.81
CA GLU A 272 17.70 -6.13 26.66
C GLU A 272 16.51 -5.79 25.74
N VAL A 273 15.56 -6.69 25.62
CA VAL A 273 14.33 -6.44 24.84
C VAL A 273 13.47 -5.36 25.53
N GLU A 274 13.34 -5.38 26.85
CA GLU A 274 12.63 -4.35 27.61
C GLU A 274 13.32 -2.99 27.52
N GLN A 275 14.64 -2.94 27.55
CA GLN A 275 15.39 -1.70 27.33
C GLN A 275 15.10 -1.13 25.92
N TYR A 276 15.02 -1.98 24.90
CA TYR A 276 14.64 -1.55 23.56
C TYR A 276 13.19 -1.06 23.51
N PHE A 277 12.24 -1.71 24.18
CA PHE A 277 10.85 -1.27 24.23
C PHE A 277 10.73 0.11 24.91
N ASN A 278 11.44 0.33 26.00
CA ASN A 278 11.52 1.64 26.62
C ASN A 278 12.08 2.70 25.66
N TYR A 279 13.14 2.36 24.94
CA TYR A 279 13.74 3.27 23.95
C TYR A 279 12.76 3.67 22.84
N ILE A 280 12.02 2.69 22.24
CA ILE A 280 11.05 3.04 21.18
C ILE A 280 9.83 3.81 21.71
N ASN A 281 9.42 3.56 22.97
CA ASN A 281 8.32 4.31 23.60
C ASN A 281 8.71 5.76 23.86
N LEU A 282 9.94 6.02 24.30
CA LEU A 282 10.46 7.39 24.50
C LEU A 282 10.57 8.19 23.20
N LYS A 283 10.55 7.55 22.03
CA LYS A 283 10.53 8.25 20.74
C LYS A 283 9.20 8.92 20.40
N GLY A 284 8.16 8.76 21.20
CA GLY A 284 6.83 9.32 20.92
C GLY A 284 6.17 8.77 19.65
N LEU A 285 6.45 7.52 19.31
CA LEU A 285 5.90 6.87 18.11
C LEU A 285 4.43 6.50 18.31
N LYS A 286 3.67 6.49 17.21
CA LYS A 286 2.27 6.00 17.24
C LYS A 286 2.23 4.53 17.66
N SER A 287 1.24 4.14 18.47
CA SER A 287 1.05 2.76 18.96
C SER A 287 1.12 1.72 17.83
N SER A 288 0.53 1.99 16.66
CA SER A 288 0.61 1.10 15.50
C SER A 288 2.04 0.91 14.96
N THR A 289 2.88 1.94 15.05
CA THR A 289 4.29 1.87 14.65
C THR A 289 5.10 1.05 15.66
N VAL A 290 4.82 1.23 16.96
CA VAL A 290 5.43 0.41 18.04
C VAL A 290 5.02 -1.05 17.88
N THR A 291 3.72 -1.33 17.71
CA THR A 291 3.20 -2.69 17.41
C THR A 291 3.93 -3.33 16.22
N GLY A 292 4.14 -2.58 15.14
CA GLY A 292 4.85 -3.10 13.97
C GLY A 292 6.32 -3.46 14.26
N ARG A 293 7.01 -2.73 15.15
CA ARG A 293 8.38 -3.07 15.58
C ARG A 293 8.40 -4.32 16.44
N ILE A 294 7.53 -4.38 17.43
CA ILE A 294 7.39 -5.54 18.33
C ILE A 294 7.06 -6.79 17.52
N SER A 295 6.06 -6.73 16.65
CA SER A 295 5.67 -7.85 15.78
C SER A 295 6.79 -8.33 14.86
N THR A 296 7.64 -7.41 14.37
CA THR A 296 8.79 -7.79 13.55
C THR A 296 9.80 -8.62 14.35
N LEU A 297 10.08 -8.22 15.59
CA LEU A 297 10.97 -8.96 16.49
C LEU A 297 10.38 -10.30 16.92
N ASP A 298 9.11 -10.32 17.26
CA ASP A 298 8.38 -11.53 17.67
C ASP A 298 8.40 -12.59 16.56
N VAL A 299 8.01 -12.21 15.35
CA VAL A 299 8.05 -13.11 14.20
C VAL A 299 9.49 -13.54 13.88
N PHE A 300 10.48 -12.65 14.02
CA PHE A 300 11.88 -12.97 13.81
C PHE A 300 12.35 -14.04 14.82
N PHE A 301 12.20 -13.80 16.12
CA PHE A 301 12.63 -14.74 17.16
C PHE A 301 11.89 -16.08 17.07
N THR A 302 10.58 -16.06 16.88
CA THR A 302 9.77 -17.26 16.69
C THR A 302 10.21 -18.06 15.45
N THR A 303 10.56 -17.37 14.35
CA THR A 303 11.01 -18.04 13.13
C THR A 303 12.36 -18.71 13.33
N ILE A 304 13.36 -18.02 13.88
CA ILE A 304 14.70 -18.60 14.07
C ILE A 304 14.68 -19.75 15.06
N GLN A 305 13.83 -19.72 16.09
CA GLN A 305 13.60 -20.84 17.01
C GLN A 305 12.95 -22.01 16.29
N ARG A 306 11.88 -21.78 15.53
CA ARG A 306 11.15 -22.84 14.80
C ARG A 306 12.02 -23.54 13.74
N TYR A 307 12.95 -22.82 13.13
CA TYR A 307 13.89 -23.38 12.14
C TYR A 307 15.19 -23.88 12.79
N ASP A 308 15.24 -23.94 14.11
CA ASP A 308 16.38 -24.44 14.90
C ASP A 308 17.73 -23.84 14.43
N TRP A 309 17.75 -22.51 14.31
CA TRP A 309 18.99 -21.84 13.96
C TRP A 309 19.95 -21.87 15.16
N LYS A 310 21.24 -22.13 14.88
CA LYS A 310 22.27 -22.10 15.91
C LYS A 310 22.30 -20.76 16.63
N ASP A 311 22.61 -20.83 17.91
CA ASP A 311 22.76 -19.65 18.77
C ASP A 311 21.43 -18.87 18.97
N THR A 312 20.24 -19.52 18.91
CA THR A 312 18.99 -18.83 19.24
C THR A 312 18.82 -18.64 20.75
N PRO A 313 18.11 -17.60 21.21
CA PRO A 313 17.73 -17.49 22.63
C PRO A 313 16.92 -18.68 23.09
N SER A 314 17.25 -19.22 24.28
CA SER A 314 16.60 -20.39 24.83
C SER A 314 15.19 -20.13 25.38
N LYS A 315 14.84 -18.86 25.65
CA LYS A 315 13.56 -18.42 26.20
C LYS A 315 12.81 -17.53 25.21
N ILE A 316 11.49 -17.51 25.35
CA ILE A 316 10.63 -16.54 24.68
C ILE A 316 10.97 -15.16 25.23
N LEU A 317 11.22 -14.19 24.35
CA LEU A 317 11.65 -12.85 24.70
C LEU A 317 10.54 -11.81 24.57
N ILE A 318 9.45 -12.13 23.88
CA ILE A 318 8.34 -11.21 23.58
C ILE A 318 7.04 -11.89 23.95
N PHE A 319 6.18 -11.15 24.64
CA PHE A 319 4.90 -11.62 25.12
C PHE A 319 3.75 -10.78 24.55
N GLN A 320 2.52 -11.28 24.64
CA GLN A 320 1.33 -10.58 24.17
C GLN A 320 1.11 -9.23 24.91
N GLU A 321 1.52 -9.16 26.17
CA GLU A 321 1.42 -7.98 27.03
C GLU A 321 2.34 -6.84 26.59
N ASP A 322 3.35 -7.12 25.78
CA ASP A 322 4.27 -6.11 25.23
C ASP A 322 3.62 -5.22 24.17
N TYR A 323 2.53 -5.69 23.59
CA TYR A 323 1.85 -4.97 22.53
C TYR A 323 1.01 -3.82 23.10
N PRO A 324 1.26 -2.56 22.68
CA PRO A 324 0.45 -1.45 23.12
C PRO A 324 -0.98 -1.59 22.62
N LYS A 325 -1.95 -1.18 23.43
CA LYS A 325 -3.34 -1.06 22.98
C LYS A 325 -3.39 -0.05 21.82
N VAL A 326 -3.79 -0.52 20.65
CA VAL A 326 -3.98 0.35 19.48
C VAL A 326 -5.43 0.82 19.48
N PRO A 327 -5.72 2.11 19.66
CA PRO A 327 -7.08 2.62 19.52
C PRO A 327 -7.65 2.25 18.15
N LYS A 328 -8.87 1.77 18.10
CA LYS A 328 -9.58 1.56 16.83
C LYS A 328 -9.78 2.92 16.18
N ALA A 329 -8.93 3.28 15.25
CA ALA A 329 -9.11 4.50 14.49
C ALA A 329 -10.30 4.33 13.54
N LEU A 330 -11.20 5.32 13.57
CA LEU A 330 -12.29 5.42 12.62
C LEU A 330 -11.72 5.59 11.20
N PRO A 331 -12.31 4.96 10.17
CA PRO A 331 -11.89 5.16 8.80
C PRO A 331 -12.00 6.65 8.44
N ARG A 332 -10.96 7.19 7.85
CA ARG A 332 -11.00 8.55 7.33
C ARG A 332 -11.72 8.53 5.98
N TYR A 333 -13.01 8.70 5.97
CA TYR A 333 -13.76 8.97 4.75
C TYR A 333 -13.66 10.45 4.37
N ILE A 334 -13.99 10.77 3.14
CA ILE A 334 -14.04 12.15 2.63
C ILE A 334 -15.49 12.59 2.69
N ASP A 335 -15.76 13.69 3.40
CA ASP A 335 -17.09 14.25 3.52
C ASP A 335 -17.62 14.72 2.16
N GLU A 336 -18.94 14.69 1.99
CA GLU A 336 -19.60 15.01 0.72
C GLU A 336 -19.26 16.41 0.21
N HIS A 337 -19.30 17.41 1.10
CA HIS A 337 -18.97 18.80 0.74
C HIS A 337 -17.53 18.99 0.25
N ILE A 338 -16.59 18.12 0.68
CA ILE A 338 -15.18 18.13 0.18
C ILE A 338 -15.12 17.50 -1.20
N LEU A 339 -15.90 16.43 -1.44
CA LEU A 339 -15.99 15.80 -2.75
C LEU A 339 -16.66 16.72 -3.79
N GLU A 340 -17.67 17.48 -3.40
CA GLU A 340 -18.32 18.48 -4.24
C GLU A 340 -17.32 19.58 -4.65
N GLN A 341 -16.53 20.11 -3.69
CA GLN A 341 -15.46 21.06 -3.99
C GLN A 341 -14.43 20.46 -4.96
N LEU A 342 -13.98 19.22 -4.71
CA LEU A 342 -13.03 18.52 -5.57
C LEU A 342 -13.59 18.33 -6.98
N ASN A 343 -14.83 17.85 -7.09
CA ASN A 343 -15.47 17.55 -8.38
C ASN A 343 -15.68 18.83 -9.21
N GLY A 344 -15.97 19.96 -8.56
CA GLY A 344 -16.07 21.27 -9.23
C GLY A 344 -14.74 21.84 -9.73
N LYS A 345 -13.60 21.16 -9.49
CA LYS A 345 -12.25 21.62 -9.88
C LYS A 345 -11.46 20.60 -10.68
N LEU A 346 -12.07 19.49 -11.11
CA LEU A 346 -11.39 18.45 -11.88
C LEU A 346 -10.87 18.94 -13.24
N ASP A 347 -11.48 19.95 -13.80
CA ASP A 347 -11.07 20.63 -15.04
C ASP A 347 -9.68 21.29 -14.93
N LYS A 348 -9.20 21.59 -13.73
CA LYS A 348 -7.88 22.16 -13.45
C LYS A 348 -6.75 21.12 -13.48
N LEU A 349 -7.08 19.84 -13.49
CA LEU A 349 -6.11 18.74 -13.50
C LEU A 349 -5.85 18.24 -14.93
N GLU A 350 -4.70 17.61 -15.10
CA GLU A 350 -4.47 16.82 -16.30
C GLU A 350 -5.56 15.74 -16.44
N PRO A 351 -6.10 15.54 -17.66
CA PRO A 351 -7.26 14.65 -17.85
C PRO A 351 -7.12 13.26 -17.28
N TYR A 352 -5.92 12.66 -17.33
CA TYR A 352 -5.68 11.33 -16.76
C TYR A 352 -5.79 11.32 -15.23
N ILE A 353 -5.39 12.40 -14.52
CA ILE A 353 -5.53 12.52 -13.08
C ILE A 353 -7.01 12.68 -12.70
N ALA A 354 -7.75 13.50 -13.44
CA ALA A 354 -9.20 13.64 -13.23
C ALA A 354 -9.93 12.30 -13.41
N THR A 355 -9.62 11.54 -14.47
CA THR A 355 -10.15 10.19 -14.69
C THR A 355 -9.80 9.26 -13.53
N MET A 356 -8.55 9.28 -13.03
CA MET A 356 -8.16 8.47 -11.87
C MET A 356 -8.98 8.80 -10.62
N ILE A 357 -9.26 10.08 -10.36
CA ILE A 357 -10.09 10.51 -9.23
C ILE A 357 -11.51 9.96 -9.35
N MET A 358 -12.12 10.07 -10.53
CA MET A 358 -13.48 9.57 -10.78
C MET A 358 -13.57 8.05 -10.61
N VAL A 359 -12.58 7.30 -11.15
CA VAL A 359 -12.50 5.84 -10.96
C VAL A 359 -12.34 5.49 -9.47
N LEU A 360 -11.54 6.22 -8.70
CA LEU A 360 -11.40 5.97 -7.25
C LEU A 360 -12.67 6.28 -6.47
N GLN A 361 -13.42 7.32 -6.86
CA GLN A 361 -14.67 7.70 -6.21
C GLN A 361 -15.78 6.66 -6.42
N GLU A 362 -15.82 6.00 -7.56
CA GLU A 362 -16.83 4.98 -7.83
C GLU A 362 -16.35 3.57 -7.38
N CYS A 363 -15.17 3.16 -7.81
CA CYS A 363 -14.71 1.79 -7.63
C CYS A 363 -14.09 1.50 -6.25
N GLY A 364 -13.64 2.53 -5.54
CA GLY A 364 -12.96 2.35 -4.25
C GLY A 364 -11.72 1.46 -4.32
N MET A 365 -11.09 1.30 -5.48
CA MET A 365 -9.91 0.46 -5.65
C MET A 365 -8.68 1.08 -4.98
N ARG A 366 -7.62 0.28 -4.74
CA ARG A 366 -6.38 0.82 -4.19
C ARG A 366 -5.62 1.57 -5.26
N ILE A 367 -4.95 2.67 -4.89
CA ILE A 367 -4.19 3.49 -5.85
C ILE A 367 -3.13 2.66 -6.60
N SER A 368 -2.52 1.66 -5.98
CA SER A 368 -1.56 0.78 -6.66
C SER A 368 -2.24 -0.09 -7.74
N GLU A 369 -3.48 -0.50 -7.52
CA GLU A 369 -4.28 -1.28 -8.47
C GLU A 369 -4.67 -0.40 -9.66
N LEU A 370 -5.09 0.86 -9.39
CA LEU A 370 -5.41 1.82 -10.44
C LEU A 370 -4.18 2.21 -11.28
N CYS A 371 -3.05 2.49 -10.65
CA CYS A 371 -1.80 2.78 -11.37
C CYS A 371 -1.32 1.62 -12.26
N THR A 372 -1.70 0.39 -11.95
CA THR A 372 -1.35 -0.81 -12.73
C THR A 372 -2.50 -1.36 -13.57
N LEU A 373 -3.57 -0.60 -13.73
CA LEU A 373 -4.70 -0.98 -14.55
C LEU A 373 -4.23 -1.18 -16.00
N LYS A 374 -4.56 -2.32 -16.58
CA LYS A 374 -4.15 -2.68 -17.94
C LYS A 374 -5.19 -2.26 -18.97
N LYS A 375 -4.78 -1.98 -20.18
CA LYS A 375 -5.69 -1.80 -21.33
C LYS A 375 -6.56 -3.04 -21.49
N GLY A 376 -7.81 -2.87 -21.93
CA GLY A 376 -8.79 -3.96 -22.05
C GLY A 376 -9.33 -4.46 -20.71
N SER A 377 -9.23 -3.69 -19.64
CA SER A 377 -9.77 -4.01 -18.30
C SER A 377 -11.28 -3.80 -18.22
N VAL A 378 -11.88 -3.02 -19.10
CA VAL A 378 -13.33 -2.85 -19.19
C VAL A 378 -13.93 -4.02 -19.97
N ILE A 379 -14.91 -4.68 -19.36
CA ILE A 379 -15.63 -5.83 -19.94
C ILE A 379 -17.10 -5.47 -19.97
N THR A 380 -17.78 -5.77 -21.07
CA THR A 380 -19.23 -5.59 -21.20
C THR A 380 -19.88 -6.97 -21.36
N ASP A 381 -20.93 -7.23 -20.62
CA ASP A 381 -21.71 -8.47 -20.75
C ASP A 381 -22.73 -8.40 -21.89
N LYS A 382 -23.53 -9.46 -22.05
CA LYS A 382 -24.55 -9.56 -23.10
C LYS A 382 -25.73 -8.60 -22.90
N GLU A 383 -25.93 -8.10 -21.68
CA GLU A 383 -27.00 -7.18 -21.29
C GLU A 383 -26.55 -5.73 -21.42
N GLY A 384 -25.27 -5.49 -21.72
CA GLY A 384 -24.68 -4.18 -21.86
C GLY A 384 -24.20 -3.57 -20.56
N ASP A 385 -24.11 -4.37 -19.50
CA ASP A 385 -23.54 -3.95 -18.22
C ASP A 385 -22.02 -3.96 -18.26
N CYS A 386 -21.42 -2.96 -17.63
CA CYS A 386 -19.99 -2.74 -17.64
C CYS A 386 -19.33 -3.25 -16.36
N PHE A 387 -18.20 -3.91 -16.52
CA PHE A 387 -17.41 -4.42 -15.39
C PHE A 387 -15.95 -4.01 -15.57
N LEU A 388 -15.25 -3.80 -14.46
CA LEU A 388 -13.83 -3.53 -14.41
C LEU A 388 -13.09 -4.74 -13.85
N LYS A 389 -12.18 -5.32 -14.66
CA LYS A 389 -11.31 -6.42 -14.28
C LYS A 389 -9.91 -5.90 -13.99
N TYR A 390 -9.37 -6.18 -12.80
CA TYR A 390 -8.03 -5.74 -12.41
C TYR A 390 -7.36 -6.70 -11.42
N TYR A 391 -6.03 -6.59 -11.30
CA TYR A 391 -5.25 -7.43 -10.40
C TYR A 391 -5.04 -6.76 -9.04
N GLN A 392 -5.42 -7.45 -7.97
CA GLN A 392 -5.20 -7.01 -6.59
C GLN A 392 -3.84 -7.50 -6.09
N TRP A 393 -2.84 -6.64 -6.15
CA TRP A 393 -1.46 -6.97 -5.77
C TRP A 393 -1.31 -7.49 -4.32
N LYS A 394 -2.08 -6.93 -3.40
CA LYS A 394 -2.04 -7.36 -1.99
C LYS A 394 -2.66 -8.72 -1.78
N MET A 395 -3.70 -9.06 -2.56
CA MET A 395 -4.47 -10.32 -2.46
C MET A 395 -3.99 -11.37 -3.47
N LYS A 396 -3.09 -10.99 -4.39
CA LYS A 396 -2.53 -11.84 -5.44
C LYS A 396 -3.59 -12.54 -6.29
N LYS A 397 -4.67 -11.83 -6.63
CA LYS A 397 -5.77 -12.38 -7.43
C LYS A 397 -6.38 -11.35 -8.37
N GLU A 398 -6.99 -11.82 -9.43
CA GLU A 398 -7.87 -11.01 -10.26
C GLU A 398 -9.15 -10.67 -9.50
N HIS A 399 -9.68 -9.50 -9.77
CA HIS A 399 -10.91 -8.99 -9.18
C HIS A 399 -11.75 -8.32 -10.24
N ILE A 400 -13.06 -8.55 -10.21
CA ILE A 400 -14.03 -7.98 -11.15
C ILE A 400 -15.12 -7.31 -10.33
N ILE A 401 -15.43 -6.07 -10.68
CA ILE A 401 -16.49 -5.28 -10.07
C ILE A 401 -17.38 -4.64 -11.14
N PRO A 402 -18.68 -4.47 -10.89
CA PRO A 402 -19.54 -3.66 -11.77
C PRO A 402 -19.12 -2.21 -11.71
N ILE A 403 -19.21 -1.50 -12.83
CA ILE A 403 -18.95 -0.07 -12.97
C ILE A 403 -20.04 0.60 -13.81
N SER A 404 -20.21 1.91 -13.66
CA SER A 404 -21.10 2.70 -14.50
C SER A 404 -20.60 2.77 -15.94
N LYS A 405 -21.51 3.04 -16.88
CA LYS A 405 -21.16 3.26 -18.31
C LYS A 405 -20.29 4.51 -18.48
N GLU A 406 -20.48 5.50 -17.62
CA GLU A 406 -19.71 6.73 -17.56
C GLU A 406 -18.24 6.46 -17.23
N ILE A 407 -17.97 5.68 -16.18
CA ILE A 407 -16.60 5.28 -15.80
C ILE A 407 -15.98 4.38 -16.87
N ALA A 408 -16.73 3.47 -17.43
CA ALA A 408 -16.26 2.64 -18.54
C ALA A 408 -15.83 3.51 -19.74
N ALA A 409 -16.65 4.48 -20.13
CA ALA A 409 -16.33 5.42 -21.21
C ALA A 409 -15.07 6.26 -20.92
N LEU A 410 -14.91 6.76 -19.68
CA LEU A 410 -13.71 7.53 -19.29
C LEU A 410 -12.43 6.68 -19.37
N ILE A 411 -12.49 5.42 -18.96
CA ILE A 411 -11.35 4.50 -19.05
C ILE A 411 -11.00 4.25 -20.53
N LEU A 412 -11.99 3.98 -21.38
CA LEU A 412 -11.79 3.75 -22.82
C LEU A 412 -11.22 4.98 -23.53
N VAL A 413 -11.71 6.19 -23.21
CA VAL A 413 -11.14 7.45 -23.74
C VAL A 413 -9.69 7.60 -23.31
N GLN A 414 -9.36 7.24 -22.06
CA GLN A 414 -7.98 7.29 -21.60
C GLN A 414 -7.10 6.22 -22.28
N GLU A 415 -7.61 5.03 -22.54
CA GLU A 415 -6.90 4.01 -23.33
C GLU A 415 -6.57 4.49 -24.73
N GLN A 416 -7.54 5.15 -25.41
CA GLN A 416 -7.33 5.72 -26.73
C GLN A 416 -6.26 6.82 -26.72
N ARG A 417 -6.27 7.73 -25.73
CA ARG A 417 -5.21 8.73 -25.57
C ARG A 417 -3.82 8.10 -25.45
N VAL A 418 -3.73 7.05 -24.64
CA VAL A 418 -2.44 6.37 -24.48
C VAL A 418 -2.00 5.68 -25.77
N ALA A 419 -2.93 5.16 -26.56
CA ALA A 419 -2.62 4.59 -27.89
C ALA A 419 -2.11 5.66 -28.86
N ASP A 420 -2.68 6.86 -28.80
CA ASP A 420 -2.29 7.99 -29.68
C ASP A 420 -0.93 8.61 -29.28
N GLU A 421 -0.58 8.60 -27.97
CA GLU A 421 0.62 9.25 -27.42
C GLU A 421 1.84 8.34 -27.29
N LEU A 422 1.64 7.03 -27.15
CA LEU A 422 2.69 6.04 -26.88
C LEU A 422 2.56 4.85 -27.87
N ASP A 423 3.70 4.24 -28.18
CA ASP A 423 3.75 3.04 -29.04
C ASP A 423 2.87 1.90 -28.49
N ASP A 424 2.42 1.02 -29.39
CA ASP A 424 1.53 -0.12 -29.12
C ASP A 424 2.01 -1.10 -28.04
N GLY A 425 3.27 -1.00 -27.60
CA GLY A 425 3.83 -1.80 -26.52
C GLY A 425 3.40 -1.39 -25.10
N CYS A 426 2.71 -0.26 -24.92
CA CYS A 426 2.25 0.17 -23.60
C CYS A 426 1.00 -0.58 -23.15
N VAL A 427 1.11 -1.34 -22.06
CA VAL A 427 0.02 -2.19 -21.54
C VAL A 427 -0.86 -1.53 -20.48
N TYR A 428 -0.49 -0.33 -19.98
CA TYR A 428 -1.17 0.34 -18.87
C TYR A 428 -2.13 1.44 -19.36
N VAL A 429 -3.24 1.63 -18.63
CA VAL A 429 -4.20 2.73 -18.86
C VAL A 429 -3.62 4.06 -18.39
N PHE A 430 -2.81 4.04 -17.32
CA PHE A 430 -2.18 5.23 -16.74
C PHE A 430 -0.65 5.08 -16.73
N PRO A 431 0.01 5.17 -17.90
CA PRO A 431 1.44 5.05 -17.99
C PRO A 431 2.16 6.37 -17.71
N ARG A 432 3.44 6.25 -17.47
CA ARG A 432 4.41 7.34 -17.63
C ARG A 432 4.86 7.43 -19.09
N LYS A 433 5.60 8.49 -19.42
CA LYS A 433 6.17 8.69 -20.76
C LYS A 433 7.08 7.54 -21.24
N ASP A 434 7.62 6.76 -20.33
CA ASP A 434 8.46 5.58 -20.60
C ASP A 434 7.67 4.27 -20.70
N GLY A 435 6.34 4.33 -20.77
CA GLY A 435 5.45 3.17 -20.80
C GLY A 435 5.31 2.42 -19.48
N SER A 436 6.08 2.77 -18.45
CA SER A 436 5.96 2.17 -17.11
C SER A 436 4.72 2.69 -16.38
N PRO A 437 4.17 1.95 -15.38
CA PRO A 437 2.98 2.39 -14.67
C PRO A 437 3.22 3.69 -13.88
N LEU A 438 2.19 4.52 -13.77
CA LEU A 438 2.24 5.76 -13.00
C LEU A 438 2.62 5.48 -11.55
N LYS A 439 3.47 6.31 -10.98
CA LYS A 439 3.84 6.20 -9.57
C LYS A 439 2.77 6.83 -8.67
N GLN A 440 2.41 6.13 -7.60
CA GLN A 440 1.37 6.56 -6.66
C GLN A 440 1.62 7.97 -6.07
N ASP A 441 2.89 8.35 -5.88
CA ASP A 441 3.23 9.69 -5.37
C ASP A 441 2.87 10.81 -6.34
N ILE A 442 2.94 10.57 -7.66
CA ILE A 442 2.57 11.59 -8.66
C ILE A 442 1.09 11.94 -8.47
N PHE A 443 0.22 10.94 -8.38
CA PHE A 443 -1.21 11.14 -8.10
C PHE A 443 -1.42 11.92 -6.79
N ARG A 444 -0.77 11.47 -5.71
CA ARG A 444 -0.89 12.11 -4.40
C ARG A 444 -0.43 13.57 -4.40
N VAL A 445 0.67 13.87 -5.08
CA VAL A 445 1.22 15.23 -5.18
C VAL A 445 0.26 16.12 -5.95
N LYS A 446 -0.17 15.70 -7.15
CA LYS A 446 -1.07 16.47 -8.01
C LYS A 446 -2.41 16.77 -7.35
N LEU A 447 -3.01 15.77 -6.69
CA LEU A 447 -4.27 15.94 -5.97
C LEU A 447 -4.15 16.93 -4.80
N ASN A 448 -3.05 16.90 -4.05
CA ASN A 448 -2.85 17.83 -2.93
C ASN A 448 -2.34 19.20 -3.36
N GLU A 449 -1.68 19.33 -4.51
CA GLU A 449 -1.39 20.62 -5.14
C GLU A 449 -2.70 21.32 -5.52
N LEU A 450 -3.63 20.61 -6.19
CA LEU A 450 -4.95 21.15 -6.49
C LEU A 450 -5.69 21.60 -5.23
N ALA A 451 -5.71 20.77 -4.19
CA ALA A 451 -6.38 21.12 -2.93
C ALA A 451 -5.83 22.39 -2.30
N TYR A 452 -4.53 22.61 -2.40
CA TYR A 452 -3.87 23.82 -1.90
C TYR A 452 -4.15 25.04 -2.77
N GLU A 453 -4.03 24.92 -4.09
CA GLU A 453 -4.23 26.02 -5.05
C GLU A 453 -5.68 26.49 -5.10
N GLU A 454 -6.64 25.56 -5.12
CA GLU A 454 -8.07 25.84 -5.21
C GLU A 454 -8.75 25.95 -3.82
N LYS A 455 -7.96 25.90 -2.73
CA LYS A 455 -8.42 26.05 -1.35
C LYS A 455 -9.57 25.11 -0.99
N ILE A 456 -9.44 23.83 -1.34
CA ILE A 456 -10.41 22.81 -0.91
C ILE A 456 -10.29 22.62 0.59
N THR A 457 -11.35 22.94 1.35
CA THR A 457 -11.31 23.00 2.81
C THR A 457 -12.27 22.01 3.45
N ASP A 458 -11.92 21.60 4.67
CA ASP A 458 -12.81 20.84 5.55
C ASP A 458 -13.83 21.73 6.26
N SER A 459 -14.67 21.14 7.11
CA SER A 459 -15.69 21.84 7.90
C SER A 459 -15.13 22.86 8.89
N LYS A 460 -13.81 22.83 9.17
CA LYS A 460 -13.12 23.80 10.04
C LYS A 460 -12.47 24.92 9.23
N GLY A 461 -12.55 24.90 7.89
CA GLY A 461 -11.90 25.86 7.01
C GLY A 461 -10.41 25.59 6.79
N GLU A 462 -9.90 24.45 7.22
CA GLU A 462 -8.52 24.05 6.97
C GLU A 462 -8.40 23.34 5.62
N ILE A 463 -7.26 23.55 4.90
CA ILE A 463 -7.03 22.88 3.61
C ILE A 463 -7.04 21.37 3.80
N PHE A 464 -7.93 20.72 3.10
CA PHE A 464 -8.09 19.28 3.20
C PHE A 464 -6.93 18.54 2.54
N ARG A 465 -6.34 17.59 3.28
CA ARG A 465 -5.26 16.74 2.79
C ARG A 465 -5.79 15.39 2.33
N PHE A 466 -5.83 15.20 1.02
CA PHE A 466 -6.27 13.95 0.41
C PHE A 466 -5.27 12.81 0.59
N HIS A 467 -5.82 11.64 0.88
CA HIS A 467 -5.13 10.36 0.85
C HIS A 467 -5.89 9.42 -0.08
N ALA A 468 -5.20 8.78 -1.02
CA ALA A 468 -5.87 7.91 -1.99
C ALA A 468 -6.73 6.81 -1.34
N HIS A 469 -6.32 6.29 -0.17
CA HIS A 469 -7.09 5.28 0.55
C HIS A 469 -8.40 5.82 1.17
N ALA A 470 -8.52 7.14 1.36
CA ALA A 470 -9.74 7.75 1.87
C ALA A 470 -10.92 7.60 0.88
N PHE A 471 -10.66 7.64 -0.44
CA PHE A 471 -11.70 7.35 -1.45
C PHE A 471 -12.32 5.97 -1.26
N ARG A 472 -11.48 4.96 -1.01
CA ARG A 472 -11.95 3.59 -0.74
C ARG A 472 -12.78 3.52 0.55
N HIS A 473 -12.38 4.25 1.60
CA HIS A 473 -13.17 4.35 2.82
C HIS A 473 -14.51 5.02 2.55
N THR A 474 -14.54 6.08 1.74
CA THR A 474 -15.75 6.79 1.35
C THR A 474 -16.73 5.85 0.61
N VAL A 475 -16.23 5.10 -0.40
CA VAL A 475 -17.06 4.13 -1.12
C VAL A 475 -17.64 3.08 -0.17
N GLY A 476 -16.79 2.48 0.68
CA GLY A 476 -17.26 1.47 1.64
C GLY A 476 -18.30 2.01 2.62
N THR A 477 -18.09 3.23 3.14
CA THR A 477 -19.01 3.90 4.06
C THR A 477 -20.33 4.25 3.36
N ARG A 478 -20.27 4.80 2.13
CA ARG A 478 -21.48 5.10 1.33
C ARG A 478 -22.29 3.85 1.04
N MET A 479 -21.66 2.75 0.65
CA MET A 479 -22.37 1.49 0.39
C MET A 479 -23.10 0.99 1.64
N ILE A 480 -22.42 0.96 2.80
CA ILE A 480 -23.03 0.54 4.06
C ILE A 480 -24.20 1.46 4.45
N ASN A 481 -24.02 2.79 4.35
CA ASN A 481 -25.06 3.75 4.71
C ASN A 481 -26.26 3.73 3.75
N ASN A 482 -26.05 3.28 2.50
CA ASN A 482 -27.14 3.04 1.55
C ASN A 482 -27.77 1.64 1.69
N GLY A 483 -27.48 0.92 2.77
CA GLY A 483 -28.10 -0.37 3.08
C GLY A 483 -27.53 -1.56 2.32
N VAL A 484 -26.37 -1.41 1.64
CA VAL A 484 -25.73 -2.56 0.98
C VAL A 484 -25.20 -3.52 2.05
N PRO A 485 -25.57 -4.80 2.02
CA PRO A 485 -25.12 -5.78 3.01
C PRO A 485 -23.58 -5.86 3.10
N GLN A 486 -23.06 -5.97 4.33
CA GLN A 486 -21.61 -5.95 4.59
C GLN A 486 -20.83 -6.98 3.75
N HIS A 487 -21.36 -8.17 3.52
CA HIS A 487 -20.71 -9.20 2.72
C HIS A 487 -20.61 -8.82 1.23
N ILE A 488 -21.56 -8.06 0.70
CA ILE A 488 -21.51 -7.52 -0.67
C ILE A 488 -20.44 -6.43 -0.74
N VAL A 489 -20.40 -5.51 0.24
CA VAL A 489 -19.35 -4.48 0.33
C VAL A 489 -17.96 -5.14 0.46
N GLN A 490 -17.86 -6.20 1.26
CA GLN A 490 -16.64 -7.01 1.39
C GLN A 490 -16.20 -7.58 0.03
N LYS A 491 -17.12 -8.17 -0.70
CA LYS A 491 -16.88 -8.74 -2.03
C LYS A 491 -16.51 -7.65 -3.03
N PHE A 492 -17.25 -6.54 -3.08
CA PHE A 492 -17.00 -5.40 -3.98
C PHE A 492 -15.60 -4.81 -3.76
N LEU A 493 -15.22 -4.57 -2.52
CA LEU A 493 -13.89 -4.04 -2.19
C LEU A 493 -12.78 -5.11 -2.22
N GLY A 494 -13.10 -6.39 -2.30
CA GLY A 494 -12.13 -7.50 -2.30
C GLY A 494 -11.39 -7.63 -0.97
N HIS A 495 -12.11 -7.55 0.16
CA HIS A 495 -11.57 -7.78 1.50
C HIS A 495 -11.54 -9.28 1.82
N GLU A 496 -10.45 -9.76 2.45
CA GLU A 496 -10.33 -11.16 2.85
C GLU A 496 -11.13 -11.48 4.11
N SER A 497 -11.20 -10.55 5.06
CA SER A 497 -11.94 -10.75 6.29
C SER A 497 -13.08 -9.75 6.48
N PRO A 498 -14.18 -10.17 7.13
CA PRO A 498 -15.29 -9.29 7.48
C PRO A 498 -14.87 -8.08 8.34
N GLU A 499 -13.86 -8.26 9.22
CA GLU A 499 -13.35 -7.20 10.10
C GLU A 499 -12.78 -6.02 9.32
N MET A 500 -12.21 -6.26 8.13
CA MET A 500 -11.74 -5.19 7.25
C MET A 500 -12.89 -4.32 6.76
N THR A 501 -14.08 -4.90 6.58
CA THR A 501 -15.29 -4.19 6.14
C THR A 501 -16.06 -3.61 7.31
N ALA A 502 -16.06 -4.27 8.47
CA ALA A 502 -16.70 -3.78 9.70
C ALA A 502 -16.20 -2.39 10.13
N ARG A 503 -14.99 -2.00 9.70
CA ARG A 503 -14.47 -0.64 9.93
C ARG A 503 -15.26 0.46 9.23
N TYR A 504 -16.01 0.14 8.17
CA TYR A 504 -16.85 1.08 7.43
C TYR A 504 -18.25 1.22 8.01
N ALA A 505 -18.61 0.42 9.00
CA ALA A 505 -19.89 0.49 9.69
C ALA A 505 -20.03 1.75 10.58
N HIS A 506 -19.57 2.90 10.06
CA HIS A 506 -19.96 4.21 10.53
C HIS A 506 -21.33 4.49 9.97
N ILE A 507 -22.33 4.11 10.74
CA ILE A 507 -23.71 4.48 10.44
C ILE A 507 -23.84 5.97 10.75
N PHE A 508 -24.14 6.80 9.75
CA PHE A 508 -24.51 8.20 9.99
C PHE A 508 -25.71 8.28 10.92
N ASP A 509 -25.76 9.32 11.74
CA ASP A 509 -26.87 9.54 12.69
C ASP A 509 -28.23 9.50 11.99
N GLU A 510 -28.31 9.98 10.75
CA GLU A 510 -29.55 9.93 9.95
C GLU A 510 -29.92 8.50 9.52
N THR A 511 -28.94 7.68 9.14
CA THR A 511 -29.18 6.28 8.81
C THR A 511 -29.57 5.51 10.08
N LEU A 512 -28.87 5.78 11.19
CA LEU A 512 -29.22 5.23 12.49
C LEU A 512 -30.66 5.61 12.89
N LYS A 513 -31.07 6.89 12.70
CA LYS A 513 -32.45 7.36 12.93
C LYS A 513 -33.42 6.63 12.01
N LYS A 514 -33.13 6.49 10.72
CA LYS A 514 -34.01 5.77 9.77
C LYS A 514 -34.17 4.30 10.16
N GLU A 515 -33.11 3.60 10.47
CA GLU A 515 -33.15 2.19 10.88
C GLU A 515 -33.82 2.04 12.26
N PHE A 516 -33.55 2.97 13.18
CA PHE A 516 -34.25 3.03 14.48
C PHE A 516 -35.73 3.36 14.33
N THR A 517 -36.10 4.23 13.40
CA THR A 517 -37.53 4.54 13.10
C THR A 517 -38.23 3.34 12.48
N LYS A 518 -37.59 2.64 11.53
CA LYS A 518 -38.13 1.36 11.01
C LYS A 518 -38.26 0.30 12.11
N PHE A 519 -37.34 0.27 13.07
CA PHE A 519 -37.41 -0.63 14.22
C PHE A 519 -38.47 -0.24 15.23
N LYS A 520 -38.78 1.07 15.39
CA LYS A 520 -39.91 1.57 16.18
C LYS A 520 -41.28 1.29 15.55
N GLU A 521 -41.30 0.93 14.25
CA GLU A 521 -42.53 0.41 13.64
C GLU A 521 -42.90 -0.86 14.41
N THR A 522 -44.09 -0.82 14.98
CA THR A 522 -44.68 -1.79 15.89
C THR A 522 -44.36 -3.24 15.48
N LEU A 523 -43.60 -3.94 16.32
CA LEU A 523 -43.36 -5.35 16.14
C LEU A 523 -44.53 -6.16 16.73
N VAL A 524 -44.97 -7.14 15.98
CA VAL A 524 -46.04 -8.06 16.39
C VAL A 524 -45.43 -9.45 16.58
N THR A 525 -45.70 -10.09 17.72
CA THR A 525 -45.31 -11.46 18.03
C THR A 525 -46.07 -12.49 17.19
N ASN A 526 -45.65 -13.76 17.22
CA ASN A 526 -46.38 -14.87 16.60
C ASN A 526 -47.80 -15.08 17.11
N ASN A 527 -48.17 -14.51 18.26
CA ASN A 527 -49.51 -14.57 18.85
C ASN A 527 -50.34 -13.31 18.54
N GLY A 528 -49.83 -12.38 17.73
CA GLY A 528 -50.53 -11.13 17.46
C GLY A 528 -50.39 -10.05 18.55
N ASN A 529 -49.59 -10.29 19.60
CA ASN A 529 -49.38 -9.28 20.63
C ASN A 529 -48.45 -8.20 20.13
N ILE A 530 -48.83 -6.93 20.33
CA ILE A 530 -48.01 -5.77 20.01
C ILE A 530 -46.86 -5.70 21.04
N LEU A 531 -45.62 -5.64 20.57
CA LEU A 531 -44.46 -5.37 21.40
C LEU A 531 -44.32 -3.84 21.51
N ASP A 532 -44.80 -3.26 22.57
CA ASP A 532 -44.59 -1.85 22.87
C ASP A 532 -43.17 -1.66 23.45
N LEU A 533 -42.31 -1.06 22.64
CA LEU A 533 -40.92 -0.75 23.04
C LEU A 533 -40.82 0.63 23.71
N SER A 534 -41.95 1.27 23.99
CA SER A 534 -42.00 2.64 24.52
C SER A 534 -42.16 2.73 26.06
N GLU A 535 -42.24 1.60 26.78
CA GLU A 535 -42.25 1.67 28.24
C GLU A 535 -40.85 2.00 28.79
N GLU A 536 -40.81 3.16 29.39
CA GLU A 536 -39.71 3.80 30.07
C GLU A 536 -39.04 2.87 31.09
N ASN A 537 -37.80 2.48 30.85
CA ASN A 537 -36.85 2.22 31.91
C ASN A 537 -35.53 2.90 31.57
N THR A 538 -35.31 3.98 32.28
CA THR A 538 -34.15 4.90 32.21
C THR A 538 -32.90 4.31 32.86
N GLU A 539 -32.56 3.05 32.64
CA GLU A 539 -31.29 2.47 33.05
C GLU A 539 -30.58 1.86 31.84
N ALA A 540 -29.31 2.19 31.71
CA ALA A 540 -28.41 1.78 30.61
C ALA A 540 -28.25 0.26 30.48
N ASP A 541 -28.96 -0.54 31.26
CA ASP A 541 -28.95 -2.01 31.30
C ASP A 541 -30.18 -2.66 30.67
N ASN A 542 -30.96 -1.93 29.87
CA ASN A 542 -32.11 -2.52 29.22
C ASN A 542 -31.68 -3.63 28.26
N THR A 543 -32.09 -4.86 28.59
CA THR A 543 -31.80 -6.11 27.86
C THR A 543 -32.16 -5.99 26.37
N ASP A 544 -33.17 -5.21 26.03
CA ASP A 544 -33.63 -5.01 24.65
C ASP A 544 -32.76 -4.06 23.85
N LEU A 545 -32.17 -3.04 24.47
CA LEU A 545 -31.16 -2.18 23.85
C LEU A 545 -29.83 -2.90 23.67
N GLN A 546 -29.47 -3.74 24.61
CA GLN A 546 -28.32 -4.67 24.51
C GLN A 546 -28.57 -5.74 23.43
N TRP A 547 -29.82 -6.20 23.30
CA TRP A 547 -30.21 -7.10 22.24
C TRP A 547 -30.09 -6.41 20.86
N PHE A 548 -30.56 -5.17 20.73
CA PHE A 548 -30.47 -4.36 19.50
C PHE A 548 -28.98 -4.15 19.11
N LYS A 549 -28.13 -3.79 20.06
CA LYS A 549 -26.68 -3.61 19.84
C LYS A 549 -25.98 -4.91 19.46
N LYS A 550 -26.44 -6.06 19.99
CA LYS A 550 -25.88 -7.39 19.70
C LYS A 550 -26.45 -8.04 18.44
N ASN A 551 -27.66 -7.67 18.02
CA ASN A 551 -28.44 -8.35 16.98
C ASN A 551 -28.77 -7.49 15.75
N ILE A 552 -28.03 -6.44 15.47
CA ILE A 552 -27.96 -5.83 14.11
C ILE A 552 -27.64 -6.90 13.04
N ASN A 553 -27.17 -8.07 13.47
CA ASN A 553 -27.04 -9.29 12.68
C ASN A 553 -28.20 -10.27 12.89
N ALA A 554 -29.35 -9.84 13.37
CA ALA A 554 -30.52 -10.69 13.48
C ALA A 554 -30.84 -11.31 12.12
N GLN A 555 -30.99 -12.61 12.08
CA GLN A 555 -31.32 -13.34 10.87
C GLN A 555 -32.65 -12.80 10.32
N ALA A 556 -32.57 -12.03 9.23
CA ALA A 556 -33.76 -11.63 8.51
C ALA A 556 -34.46 -12.88 7.97
N LEU A 557 -35.71 -13.06 8.33
CA LEU A 557 -36.56 -14.12 7.80
C LEU A 557 -37.33 -13.56 6.59
N PRO A 558 -37.81 -14.41 5.66
CA PRO A 558 -38.59 -13.95 4.53
C PRO A 558 -39.87 -13.18 4.89
N ASN A 559 -40.37 -13.32 6.12
CA ASN A 559 -41.65 -12.76 6.60
C ASN A 559 -41.54 -12.16 8.00
N GLY A 560 -40.35 -11.80 8.48
CA GLY A 560 -40.16 -11.23 9.80
C GLY A 560 -38.73 -11.30 10.33
N TYR A 561 -38.60 -11.32 11.64
CA TYR A 561 -37.31 -11.31 12.36
C TYR A 561 -37.26 -12.40 13.41
N CYS A 562 -36.05 -12.95 13.63
CA CYS A 562 -35.80 -13.91 14.69
C CYS A 562 -35.12 -13.23 15.88
N ARG A 563 -35.71 -13.35 17.08
CA ARG A 563 -35.21 -12.81 18.35
C ARG A 563 -34.33 -13.81 19.13
N LEU A 564 -33.94 -14.95 18.51
CA LEU A 564 -33.08 -15.91 19.17
C LEU A 564 -31.70 -15.27 19.40
N PRO A 565 -31.19 -15.20 20.64
CA PRO A 565 -29.87 -14.65 20.92
C PRO A 565 -28.77 -15.43 20.17
N VAL A 566 -27.81 -14.70 19.58
CA VAL A 566 -26.68 -15.33 18.85
C VAL A 566 -25.90 -16.31 19.71
N ILE A 567 -25.88 -16.10 21.04
CA ILE A 567 -25.21 -16.96 22.01
C ILE A 567 -25.88 -18.33 22.16
N ALA A 568 -27.15 -18.46 21.74
CA ALA A 568 -27.90 -19.72 21.77
C ALA A 568 -27.52 -20.70 20.63
N GLY A 569 -26.63 -20.27 19.71
CA GLY A 569 -26.22 -21.05 18.56
C GLY A 569 -27.25 -21.10 17.44
N PRO A 570 -27.03 -21.89 16.39
CA PRO A 570 -27.96 -22.01 15.27
C PRO A 570 -29.29 -22.63 15.68
N CYS A 571 -30.40 -22.07 15.17
CA CYS A 571 -31.73 -22.57 15.45
C CYS A 571 -31.89 -24.04 14.95
N PRO A 572 -32.29 -25.00 15.83
CA PRO A 572 -32.44 -26.39 15.45
C PRO A 572 -33.72 -26.66 14.64
N HIS A 573 -34.62 -25.67 14.48
CA HIS A 573 -35.94 -25.85 13.88
C HIS A 573 -35.99 -25.16 12.52
N ALA A 574 -36.10 -25.92 11.45
CA ALA A 574 -36.36 -25.39 10.13
C ALA A 574 -37.88 -25.06 9.95
N ASN A 575 -38.20 -23.85 9.46
CA ASN A 575 -39.53 -23.41 9.06
C ASN A 575 -40.63 -23.38 10.17
N ALA A 576 -40.25 -23.44 11.44
CA ALA A 576 -41.20 -23.38 12.58
C ALA A 576 -41.40 -21.96 13.15
N CYS A 577 -41.02 -20.92 12.41
CA CYS A 577 -40.98 -19.55 12.92
C CYS A 577 -42.36 -19.03 13.39
N LEU A 578 -43.42 -19.35 12.67
CA LEU A 578 -44.79 -18.92 13.04
C LEU A 578 -45.26 -19.45 14.38
N ASP A 579 -44.74 -20.58 14.85
CA ASP A 579 -45.02 -21.16 16.17
C ASP A 579 -43.96 -20.81 17.21
N CYS A 580 -42.93 -20.05 16.83
CA CYS A 580 -41.78 -19.72 17.67
C CYS A 580 -41.97 -18.42 18.45
N THR A 581 -41.74 -18.44 19.76
CA THR A 581 -41.81 -17.27 20.64
C THR A 581 -40.75 -16.19 20.31
N ASN A 582 -39.70 -16.57 19.64
CA ASN A 582 -38.64 -15.65 19.16
C ASN A 582 -38.96 -15.00 17.81
N PHE A 583 -40.07 -15.34 17.17
CA PHE A 583 -40.51 -14.72 15.93
C PHE A 583 -41.24 -13.40 16.21
N CYS A 584 -40.87 -12.38 15.44
CA CYS A 584 -41.62 -11.13 15.37
C CYS A 584 -41.66 -10.62 13.94
N THR A 585 -42.67 -9.82 13.63
CA THR A 585 -42.88 -9.26 12.29
C THR A 585 -43.35 -7.81 12.38
N SER A 586 -43.34 -7.09 11.29
CA SER A 586 -43.81 -5.70 11.18
C SER A 586 -44.66 -5.47 9.96
N LYS A 587 -45.25 -4.30 9.84
CA LYS A 587 -46.16 -3.90 8.75
C LYS A 587 -45.57 -4.05 7.35
N GLN A 588 -44.27 -3.97 7.22
CA GLN A 588 -43.57 -4.17 5.92
C GLN A 588 -43.78 -5.59 5.35
N PHE A 589 -44.03 -6.59 6.19
CA PHE A 589 -44.25 -8.00 5.76
C PHE A 589 -45.77 -8.35 5.66
N LEU A 590 -46.63 -7.37 5.69
CA LEU A 590 -48.10 -7.61 5.67
C LEU A 590 -48.49 -8.38 4.39
N ASN A 591 -47.99 -7.99 3.25
CA ASN A 591 -48.31 -8.62 1.97
C ASN A 591 -47.85 -10.09 1.95
N GLU A 592 -46.66 -10.39 2.45
CA GLU A 592 -46.13 -11.74 2.56
C GLU A 592 -46.99 -12.62 3.49
N HIS A 593 -47.50 -12.05 4.56
CA HIS A 593 -48.43 -12.76 5.47
C HIS A 593 -49.81 -12.99 4.83
N GLU A 594 -50.34 -12.04 4.08
CA GLU A 594 -51.59 -12.19 3.33
C GLU A 594 -51.47 -13.26 2.24
N ASP A 595 -50.39 -13.24 1.48
CA ASP A 595 -50.11 -14.27 0.49
C ASP A 595 -49.94 -15.65 1.13
N HIS A 596 -49.23 -15.72 2.24
CA HIS A 596 -49.07 -16.99 2.99
C HIS A 596 -50.41 -17.50 3.50
N LEU A 597 -51.28 -16.63 4.05
CA LEU A 597 -52.62 -16.98 4.49
C LEU A 597 -53.49 -17.52 3.35
N LYS A 598 -53.42 -16.89 2.18
CA LYS A 598 -54.14 -17.32 0.98
C LYS A 598 -53.72 -18.75 0.57
N ARG A 599 -52.42 -19.01 0.47
CA ARG A 599 -51.90 -20.33 0.14
C ARG A 599 -52.24 -21.36 1.21
N THR A 600 -52.18 -21.00 2.48
CA THR A 600 -52.56 -21.89 3.58
C THR A 600 -54.05 -22.30 3.49
N LYS A 601 -54.96 -21.36 3.16
CA LYS A 601 -56.38 -21.65 2.95
C LYS A 601 -56.60 -22.59 1.76
N GLU A 602 -55.88 -22.43 0.70
CA GLU A 602 -55.95 -23.34 -0.46
C GLU A 602 -55.48 -24.76 -0.10
N VAL A 603 -54.37 -24.90 0.61
CA VAL A 603 -53.85 -26.19 1.09
C VAL A 603 -54.85 -26.85 2.07
N LEU A 604 -55.40 -26.04 2.98
CA LEU A 604 -56.39 -26.53 3.94
C LEU A 604 -57.65 -27.05 3.29
N ASN A 605 -58.17 -26.38 2.24
CA ASN A 605 -59.30 -26.84 1.50
C ASN A 605 -59.03 -28.17 0.80
N ARG A 606 -57.88 -28.33 0.16
CA ARG A 606 -57.47 -29.61 -0.47
C ARG A 606 -57.29 -30.73 0.57
N ALA A 607 -56.68 -30.44 1.72
CA ALA A 607 -56.51 -31.38 2.81
C ALA A 607 -57.84 -31.87 3.38
N LYS A 608 -58.83 -30.98 3.54
CA LYS A 608 -60.18 -31.33 3.96
C LYS A 608 -60.91 -32.21 2.93
N GLN A 609 -60.78 -31.91 1.63
CA GLN A 609 -61.38 -32.71 0.56
C GLN A 609 -60.79 -34.12 0.49
N ASN A 610 -59.49 -34.25 0.78
CA ASN A 610 -58.77 -35.54 0.72
C ASN A 610 -58.70 -36.26 2.08
N GLN A 611 -59.36 -35.72 3.12
CA GLN A 611 -59.41 -36.27 4.50
C GLN A 611 -58.00 -36.46 5.13
N TRP A 612 -57.06 -35.59 4.81
CA TRP A 612 -55.71 -35.60 5.37
C TRP A 612 -55.65 -34.94 6.74
N GLN A 613 -56.07 -35.65 7.77
CA GLN A 613 -56.34 -35.10 9.09
C GLN A 613 -55.13 -34.34 9.70
N ARG A 614 -53.91 -34.89 9.61
CA ARG A 614 -52.68 -34.25 10.10
C ARG A 614 -52.39 -32.93 9.36
N GLN A 615 -52.65 -32.85 8.05
CA GLN A 615 -52.46 -31.65 7.26
C GLN A 615 -53.53 -30.59 7.64
N VAL A 616 -54.73 -31.01 7.92
CA VAL A 616 -55.80 -30.14 8.37
C VAL A 616 -55.43 -29.46 9.70
N GLU A 617 -55.01 -30.26 10.71
CA GLU A 617 -54.64 -29.74 12.02
C GLU A 617 -53.46 -28.76 11.97
N THR A 618 -52.42 -29.11 11.17
CA THR A 618 -51.23 -28.27 11.02
C THR A 618 -51.55 -26.94 10.33
N ASN A 619 -52.29 -26.97 9.21
CA ASN A 619 -52.61 -25.75 8.46
C ASN A 619 -53.69 -24.90 9.13
N GLU A 620 -54.55 -25.47 9.97
CA GLU A 620 -55.48 -24.68 10.81
C GLU A 620 -54.73 -23.85 11.85
N ARG A 621 -53.72 -24.39 12.52
CA ARG A 621 -52.85 -23.64 13.42
C ARG A 621 -52.14 -22.49 12.71
N VAL A 622 -51.50 -22.76 11.57
CA VAL A 622 -50.81 -21.75 10.78
C VAL A 622 -51.80 -20.65 10.34
N LYS A 623 -53.02 -21.01 9.89
CA LYS A 623 -54.05 -20.05 9.52
C LYS A 623 -54.40 -19.14 10.68
N ILE A 624 -54.66 -19.67 11.89
CA ILE A 624 -55.00 -18.88 13.07
C ILE A 624 -53.91 -17.88 13.41
N ARG A 625 -52.62 -18.32 13.39
CA ARG A 625 -51.48 -17.45 13.64
C ARG A 625 -51.39 -16.31 12.62
N LEU A 626 -51.50 -16.63 11.34
CA LEU A 626 -51.45 -15.62 10.30
C LEU A 626 -52.62 -14.63 10.38
N GLU A 627 -53.83 -15.11 10.70
CA GLU A 627 -54.98 -14.23 10.89
C GLU A 627 -54.78 -13.26 12.11
N GLN A 628 -54.21 -13.76 13.21
CA GLN A 628 -53.86 -12.92 14.37
C GLN A 628 -52.78 -11.90 14.03
N ILE A 629 -51.69 -12.29 13.37
CA ILE A 629 -50.64 -11.39 12.95
C ILE A 629 -51.16 -10.31 12.00
N ILE A 630 -51.91 -10.68 10.97
CA ILE A 630 -52.48 -9.76 9.97
C ILE A 630 -53.42 -8.77 10.62
N HIS A 631 -54.26 -9.26 11.53
CA HIS A 631 -55.23 -8.42 12.29
C HIS A 631 -54.45 -7.32 13.06
N SER A 632 -53.48 -7.71 13.87
CA SER A 632 -52.68 -6.78 14.66
C SER A 632 -51.87 -5.81 13.81
N LEU A 633 -51.28 -6.26 12.68
CA LEU A 633 -50.58 -5.39 11.76
C LEU A 633 -51.48 -4.37 11.04
N LYS A 634 -52.80 -4.67 10.87
CA LYS A 634 -53.76 -3.78 10.27
C LYS A 634 -54.35 -2.78 11.26
N GLU A 635 -54.47 -3.14 12.53
CA GLU A 635 -54.97 -2.26 13.58
C GLU A 635 -53.91 -1.27 14.08
N THR A 636 -52.65 -1.51 13.80
CA THR A 636 -51.57 -0.60 14.20
C THR A 636 -51.44 0.53 13.19
N ASN A 637 -51.93 1.72 13.55
CA ASN A 637 -51.84 2.98 12.76
C ASN A 637 -50.44 3.58 12.81
#